data_31db7f770e772b1263f7e4863b93196f
#
_entry.id   31db7f770e772b1263f7e4863b93196f
#
_cell.length_a   1.000
_cell.length_b   1.000
_cell.length_c   1.000
_cell.angle_alpha   90.00
_cell.angle_beta   90.00
_cell.angle_gamma   90.00
#
_symmetry.space_group_name_H-M   'P 1'
#
loop_
_entity.id
_entity.type
_entity.pdbx_description
1 polymer ?
#
loop_
_entity_poly.entity_id
_entity_poly.type
_entity_poly.pdbx_seq_one_letter_code
_entity_poly.pdbx_strand_id
1 'polypeptide(L)'
;MLSVRALTKIYANRFDAQAGGVRDVSFELPTGTFFTLLGPSGCGKTTTLRCIAGLERPDAGRIAVEDRVLFDQDNGIAVPMNHRGIGMVFQSYAIWPHMTVFENIAFPLHVAKGRRYGREEIRKLVDDALGTVGLDGYGERPATRLSGGQQQRVALARAIVHRPQLLLLDEPLSNLDAALREEMRVELRRLQQQIGVTTIYVTHDQNEALAMSDRIAVMENGRIVQMDEPREIYFRPASGFVASFIGSSNLFAGVCPRGARAGEVATVRLPDHSTLQCLFPTTHSAGAAVSVSVRPEAIVLIASETTVGEGKNFLRGTVAAASFQGGSVRYDVRSGELVVHVIVPAE
;
A
#
# COMPACT_ATOMS: atom_id res chain seq x y z
N MET A 1 6.65 8.91 16.42
CA MET A 1 5.67 7.82 16.28
C MET A 1 4.32 8.42 15.86
N LEU A 2 3.62 7.82 14.90
CA LEU A 2 2.23 8.19 14.56
C LEU A 2 1.29 7.17 15.18
N SER A 3 0.22 7.66 15.83
CA SER A 3 -0.87 6.82 16.37
C SER A 3 -2.20 7.28 15.81
N VAL A 4 -2.94 6.37 15.21
CA VAL A 4 -4.31 6.54 14.71
C VAL A 4 -5.18 5.52 15.43
N ARG A 5 -6.25 5.98 16.10
CA ARG A 5 -7.13 5.11 16.90
C ARG A 5 -8.59 5.35 16.57
N ALA A 6 -9.29 4.28 16.23
CA ALA A 6 -10.74 4.25 15.96
C ALA A 6 -11.19 5.33 14.95
N LEU A 7 -10.32 5.66 13.97
CA LEU A 7 -10.59 6.70 13.00
C LEU A 7 -11.82 6.33 12.16
N THR A 8 -12.84 7.20 12.21
CA THR A 8 -14.08 7.00 11.47
C THR A 8 -14.41 8.28 10.71
N LYS A 9 -14.75 8.12 9.43
CA LYS A 9 -15.26 9.17 8.55
C LYS A 9 -16.26 8.56 7.59
N ILE A 10 -17.54 8.96 7.70
CA ILE A 10 -18.62 8.42 6.89
C ILE A 10 -19.17 9.53 5.98
N TYR A 11 -19.21 9.25 4.69
CA TYR A 11 -19.86 10.15 3.73
C TYR A 11 -21.31 9.71 3.58
N ALA A 12 -22.24 10.48 4.14
CA ALA A 12 -23.66 10.24 3.95
C ALA A 12 -24.02 10.47 2.47
N ASN A 13 -24.44 9.42 1.79
CA ASN A 13 -25.03 9.56 0.47
C ASN A 13 -26.55 9.34 0.58
N ARG A 14 -27.34 10.34 0.15
CA ARG A 14 -28.82 10.25 0.19
C ARG A 14 -29.40 9.16 -0.72
N PHE A 15 -28.59 8.61 -1.63
CA PHE A 15 -29.01 7.66 -2.66
C PHE A 15 -28.41 6.27 -2.52
N ASP A 16 -27.50 6.06 -1.57
CA ASP A 16 -26.81 4.78 -1.40
C ASP A 16 -26.77 4.40 0.08
N ALA A 17 -27.33 3.23 0.41
CA ALA A 17 -27.28 2.67 1.77
C ALA A 17 -25.85 2.26 2.18
N GLN A 18 -24.92 2.14 1.25
CA GLN A 18 -23.50 1.93 1.50
C GLN A 18 -22.76 3.27 1.54
N ALA A 19 -22.86 3.96 2.66
CA ALA A 19 -22.06 5.16 2.92
C ALA A 19 -20.57 4.83 2.79
N GLY A 20 -19.89 5.47 1.82
CA GLY A 20 -18.43 5.37 1.65
C GLY A 20 -17.68 5.96 2.86
N GLY A 21 -16.39 5.73 2.93
CA GLY A 21 -15.55 6.30 3.99
C GLY A 21 -14.69 5.26 4.69
N VAL A 22 -14.35 5.55 5.95
CA VAL A 22 -13.55 4.66 6.82
C VAL A 22 -14.26 4.43 8.16
N ARG A 23 -14.06 3.25 8.71
CA ARG A 23 -14.72 2.80 9.93
C ARG A 23 -13.71 2.12 10.84
N ASP A 24 -13.49 2.69 12.02
CA ASP A 24 -12.65 2.10 13.06
C ASP A 24 -11.23 1.73 12.60
N VAL A 25 -10.61 2.64 11.82
CA VAL A 25 -9.23 2.44 11.35
C VAL A 25 -8.27 2.78 12.46
N SER A 26 -7.44 1.79 12.86
CA SER A 26 -6.48 1.92 13.94
C SER A 26 -5.13 1.35 13.54
N PHE A 27 -4.04 2.11 13.77
CA PHE A 27 -2.67 1.66 13.59
C PHE A 27 -1.68 2.56 14.32
N GLU A 28 -0.49 2.01 14.59
CA GLU A 28 0.63 2.73 15.15
C GLU A 28 1.89 2.49 14.30
N LEU A 29 2.63 3.58 14.03
CA LEU A 29 3.83 3.55 13.19
C LEU A 29 5.03 4.10 13.96
N PRO A 30 6.12 3.35 14.06
CA PRO A 30 7.41 3.88 14.51
C PRO A 30 7.90 5.03 13.62
N THR A 31 8.76 5.89 14.17
CA THR A 31 9.40 6.96 13.39
C THR A 31 10.27 6.36 12.28
N GLY A 32 10.25 6.98 11.10
CA GLY A 32 11.03 6.55 9.94
C GLY A 32 10.42 5.40 9.14
N THR A 33 9.27 4.85 9.56
CA THR A 33 8.59 3.77 8.83
C THR A 33 8.03 4.25 7.50
N PHE A 34 8.21 3.46 6.46
CA PHE A 34 7.47 3.58 5.19
C PHE A 34 6.24 2.67 5.23
N PHE A 35 5.08 3.26 5.41
CA PHE A 35 3.81 2.55 5.58
C PHE A 35 2.89 2.75 4.40
N THR A 36 2.35 1.68 3.85
CA THR A 36 1.43 1.75 2.72
C THR A 36 0.01 1.38 3.09
N LEU A 37 -0.94 2.23 2.73
CA LEU A 37 -2.37 1.91 2.66
C LEU A 37 -2.68 1.36 1.27
N LEU A 38 -3.02 0.10 1.18
CA LEU A 38 -3.25 -0.63 -0.06
C LEU A 38 -4.69 -1.18 -0.10
N GLY A 39 -5.32 -1.17 -1.24
CA GLY A 39 -6.67 -1.72 -1.39
C GLY A 39 -7.36 -1.26 -2.68
N PRO A 40 -8.52 -1.81 -3.02
CA PRO A 40 -9.29 -1.44 -4.20
C PRO A 40 -9.74 0.03 -4.15
N SER A 41 -10.18 0.56 -5.30
CA SER A 41 -10.74 1.90 -5.37
C SER A 41 -11.96 2.03 -4.45
N GLY A 42 -12.07 3.15 -3.73
CA GLY A 42 -13.19 3.41 -2.83
C GLY A 42 -13.10 2.76 -1.44
N CYS A 43 -12.05 1.96 -1.12
CA CYS A 43 -11.93 1.31 0.19
C CYS A 43 -11.52 2.23 1.35
N GLY A 44 -11.30 3.55 1.12
CA GLY A 44 -11.04 4.54 2.18
C GLY A 44 -9.59 4.99 2.36
N LYS A 45 -8.63 4.57 1.53
CA LYS A 45 -7.20 4.96 1.61
C LYS A 45 -6.99 6.47 1.64
N THR A 46 -7.43 7.16 0.58
CA THR A 46 -7.32 8.62 0.46
C THR A 46 -8.10 9.35 1.55
N THR A 47 -9.27 8.83 1.98
CA THR A 47 -10.02 9.39 3.12
C THR A 47 -9.20 9.32 4.40
N THR A 48 -8.58 8.17 4.70
CA THR A 48 -7.68 8.02 5.87
C THR A 48 -6.54 9.03 5.80
N LEU A 49 -5.88 9.13 4.63
CA LEU A 49 -4.77 10.07 4.42
C LEU A 49 -5.20 11.52 4.64
N ARG A 50 -6.33 11.94 4.06
CA ARG A 50 -6.87 13.31 4.18
C ARG A 50 -7.29 13.65 5.61
N CYS A 51 -7.83 12.70 6.36
CA CYS A 51 -8.11 12.85 7.77
C CYS A 51 -6.82 13.11 8.57
N ILE A 52 -5.73 12.37 8.30
CA ILE A 52 -4.43 12.56 8.94
C ILE A 52 -3.84 13.91 8.54
N ALA A 53 -3.95 14.31 7.27
CA ALA A 53 -3.51 15.61 6.78
C ALA A 53 -4.27 16.78 7.41
N GLY A 54 -5.52 16.57 7.86
CA GLY A 54 -6.42 17.62 8.33
C GLY A 54 -7.17 18.35 7.20
N LEU A 55 -7.20 17.74 6.03
CA LEU A 55 -8.01 18.18 4.88
C LEU A 55 -9.47 17.78 5.05
N GLU A 56 -9.70 16.68 5.75
CA GLU A 56 -11.04 16.22 6.13
C GLU A 56 -11.11 16.04 7.64
N ARG A 57 -12.25 16.42 8.22
CA ARG A 57 -12.51 16.25 9.65
C ARG A 57 -13.11 14.86 9.86
N PRO A 58 -12.47 14.00 10.66
CA PRO A 58 -13.07 12.74 11.08
C PRO A 58 -14.36 12.95 11.87
N ASP A 59 -15.23 11.95 11.88
CA ASP A 59 -16.44 11.92 12.68
C ASP A 59 -16.18 11.34 14.08
N ALA A 60 -15.17 10.47 14.21
CA ALA A 60 -14.73 9.90 15.49
C ALA A 60 -13.25 9.48 15.44
N GLY A 61 -12.68 9.17 16.60
CA GLY A 61 -11.35 8.66 16.79
C GLY A 61 -10.32 9.70 17.22
N ARG A 62 -9.05 9.29 17.19
CA ARG A 62 -7.92 10.11 17.62
C ARG A 62 -6.72 9.95 16.68
N ILE A 63 -6.02 11.06 16.40
CA ILE A 63 -4.79 11.10 15.62
C ILE A 63 -3.74 11.86 16.43
N ALA A 64 -2.57 11.26 16.63
CA ALA A 64 -1.44 11.89 17.32
C ALA A 64 -0.13 11.59 16.59
N VAL A 65 0.77 12.59 16.53
CA VAL A 65 2.16 12.45 16.06
C VAL A 65 3.07 12.76 17.23
N GLU A 66 3.87 11.79 17.65
CA GLU A 66 4.61 11.83 18.90
C GLU A 66 3.70 12.17 20.09
N ASP A 67 4.03 13.19 20.87
CA ASP A 67 3.21 13.64 22.02
C ASP A 67 2.12 14.64 21.62
N ARG A 68 2.05 15.00 20.33
CA ARG A 68 1.13 16.01 19.85
C ARG A 68 -0.14 15.41 19.30
N VAL A 69 -1.28 15.70 19.93
CA VAL A 69 -2.61 15.34 19.44
C VAL A 69 -3.02 16.29 18.31
N LEU A 70 -3.32 15.75 17.13
CA LEU A 70 -3.74 16.48 15.94
C LEU A 70 -5.27 16.49 15.79
N PHE A 71 -5.91 15.42 16.21
CA PHE A 71 -7.35 15.28 16.26
C PHE A 71 -7.75 14.38 17.43
N ASP A 72 -8.80 14.75 18.14
CA ASP A 72 -9.43 13.96 19.20
C ASP A 72 -10.88 14.42 19.33
N GLN A 73 -11.80 13.56 18.91
CA GLN A 73 -13.24 13.92 18.92
C GLN A 73 -13.77 14.10 20.34
N ASP A 74 -13.34 13.25 21.27
CA ASP A 74 -13.84 13.25 22.65
C ASP A 74 -13.39 14.50 23.41
N ASN A 75 -12.19 14.99 23.11
CA ASN A 75 -11.61 16.19 23.71
C ASN A 75 -11.82 17.47 22.87
N GLY A 76 -12.54 17.39 21.76
CA GLY A 76 -12.81 18.52 20.87
C GLY A 76 -11.58 19.10 20.15
N ILE A 77 -10.49 18.34 20.06
CA ILE A 77 -9.24 18.79 19.42
C ILE A 77 -9.31 18.56 17.92
N ALA A 78 -9.09 19.63 17.12
CA ALA A 78 -8.99 19.55 15.68
C ALA A 78 -7.95 20.58 15.17
N VAL A 79 -6.70 20.16 15.06
CA VAL A 79 -5.61 21.01 14.56
C VAL A 79 -5.76 21.21 13.06
N PRO A 80 -5.82 22.45 12.54
CA PRO A 80 -5.88 22.73 11.12
C PRO A 80 -4.64 22.22 10.37
N MET A 81 -4.78 21.86 9.08
CA MET A 81 -3.71 21.30 8.24
C MET A 81 -2.40 22.11 8.32
N ASN A 82 -2.47 23.43 8.15
CA ASN A 82 -1.32 24.32 8.15
C ASN A 82 -0.58 24.46 9.50
N HIS A 83 -1.10 23.84 10.54
CA HIS A 83 -0.48 23.75 11.87
C HIS A 83 -0.04 22.33 12.23
N ARG A 84 -0.25 21.32 11.35
CA ARG A 84 0.12 19.93 11.65
C ARG A 84 1.60 19.62 11.47
N GLY A 85 2.34 20.42 10.68
CA GLY A 85 3.77 20.15 10.38
C GLY A 85 3.96 18.91 9.51
N ILE A 86 3.03 18.64 8.60
CA ILE A 86 2.97 17.47 7.72
C ILE A 86 3.27 17.90 6.30
N GLY A 87 4.15 17.17 5.60
CA GLY A 87 4.34 17.30 4.16
C GLY A 87 3.34 16.43 3.40
N MET A 88 2.81 16.94 2.27
CA MET A 88 1.89 16.16 1.45
C MET A 88 2.17 16.32 -0.04
N VAL A 89 2.15 15.21 -0.77
CA VAL A 89 2.16 15.13 -2.22
C VAL A 89 0.82 14.58 -2.68
N PHE A 90 0.14 15.33 -3.55
CA PHE A 90 -1.14 14.95 -4.13
C PHE A 90 -0.95 14.15 -5.42
N GLN A 91 -1.93 13.38 -5.81
CA GLN A 91 -1.94 12.61 -7.05
C GLN A 91 -1.67 13.46 -8.31
N SER A 92 -2.20 14.69 -8.35
CA SER A 92 -1.98 15.64 -9.46
C SER A 92 -0.70 16.47 -9.32
N TYR A 93 0.17 16.18 -8.32
CA TYR A 93 1.32 16.98 -7.92
C TYR A 93 1.00 18.40 -7.46
N ALA A 94 -0.14 18.97 -7.86
CA ALA A 94 -0.61 20.31 -7.53
C ALA A 94 0.49 21.39 -7.74
N ILE A 95 1.20 21.33 -8.87
CA ILE A 95 2.21 22.32 -9.25
C ILE A 95 1.49 23.57 -9.74
N TRP A 96 1.94 24.74 -9.26
CA TRP A 96 1.43 26.05 -9.74
C TRP A 96 2.13 26.45 -11.03
N PRO A 97 1.42 26.47 -12.18
CA PRO A 97 2.05 26.63 -13.47
C PRO A 97 2.59 28.07 -13.73
N HIS A 98 2.08 29.06 -13.00
CA HIS A 98 2.48 30.46 -13.09
C HIS A 98 3.71 30.81 -12.23
N MET A 99 4.22 29.84 -11.47
CA MET A 99 5.39 29.98 -10.59
C MET A 99 6.60 29.28 -11.16
N THR A 100 7.78 29.74 -10.77
CA THR A 100 9.05 29.03 -10.98
C THR A 100 9.12 27.79 -10.07
N VAL A 101 10.11 26.92 -10.30
CA VAL A 101 10.41 25.78 -9.42
C VAL A 101 10.73 26.26 -8.01
N PHE A 102 11.55 27.31 -7.88
CA PHE A 102 11.90 27.92 -6.60
C PHE A 102 10.66 28.40 -5.84
N GLU A 103 9.78 29.15 -6.49
CA GLU A 103 8.57 29.69 -5.88
C GLU A 103 7.60 28.57 -5.44
N ASN A 104 7.45 27.51 -6.25
CA ASN A 104 6.66 26.33 -5.87
C ASN A 104 7.18 25.70 -4.59
N ILE A 105 8.51 25.52 -4.46
CA ILE A 105 9.11 24.88 -3.28
C ILE A 105 9.12 25.84 -2.09
N ALA A 106 9.35 27.13 -2.29
CA ALA A 106 9.38 28.15 -1.24
C ALA A 106 8.01 28.45 -0.63
N PHE A 107 6.92 28.18 -1.36
CA PHE A 107 5.56 28.56 -0.95
C PHE A 107 5.19 28.11 0.48
N PRO A 108 5.42 26.86 0.92
CA PRO A 108 5.12 26.46 2.29
C PRO A 108 5.84 27.29 3.35
N LEU A 109 7.06 27.76 3.05
CA LEU A 109 7.86 28.59 3.97
C LEU A 109 7.30 30.02 4.10
N HIS A 110 6.70 30.55 3.01
CA HIS A 110 6.07 31.88 3.02
C HIS A 110 4.75 31.90 3.80
N VAL A 111 3.98 30.80 3.75
CA VAL A 111 2.67 30.72 4.41
C VAL A 111 2.72 30.07 5.81
N ALA A 112 3.90 29.64 6.25
CA ALA A 112 4.08 29.01 7.55
C ALA A 112 3.68 29.97 8.66
N LYS A 113 2.75 29.52 9.52
CA LYS A 113 2.35 30.29 10.70
C LYS A 113 3.24 29.92 11.89
N GLY A 114 3.61 30.94 12.67
CA GLY A 114 4.45 30.77 13.89
C GLY A 114 5.95 30.85 13.66
N ARG A 115 6.43 30.82 12.41
CA ARG A 115 7.84 31.07 12.06
C ARG A 115 7.94 31.94 10.80
N ARG A 116 8.75 32.99 10.88
CA ARG A 116 9.11 33.82 9.73
C ARG A 116 10.51 33.42 9.28
N TYR A 117 10.64 33.05 8.01
CA TYR A 117 11.92 32.70 7.40
C TYR A 117 12.52 33.93 6.70
N GLY A 118 13.81 34.18 6.86
CA GLY A 118 14.54 35.20 6.13
C GLY A 118 14.79 34.77 4.66
N ARG A 119 15.07 35.73 3.78
CA ARG A 119 15.31 35.46 2.34
C ARG A 119 16.45 34.46 2.10
N GLU A 120 17.56 34.62 2.81
CA GLU A 120 18.71 33.71 2.68
C GLU A 120 18.40 32.31 3.23
N GLU A 121 17.65 32.25 4.31
CA GLU A 121 17.20 30.98 4.91
C GLU A 121 16.27 30.24 3.94
N ILE A 122 15.31 30.92 3.32
CA ILE A 122 14.42 30.33 2.30
C ILE A 122 15.24 29.82 1.12
N ARG A 123 16.19 30.61 0.61
CA ARG A 123 17.06 30.19 -0.50
C ARG A 123 17.81 28.92 -0.14
N LYS A 124 18.46 28.89 1.00
CA LYS A 124 19.19 27.72 1.48
C LYS A 124 18.30 26.48 1.61
N LEU A 125 17.12 26.60 2.22
CA LEU A 125 16.18 25.49 2.38
C LEU A 125 15.68 24.95 1.05
N VAL A 126 15.42 25.84 0.09
CA VAL A 126 14.98 25.46 -1.26
C VAL A 126 16.12 24.77 -2.03
N ASP A 127 17.34 25.32 -1.97
CA ASP A 127 18.51 24.71 -2.62
C ASP A 127 18.83 23.34 -2.01
N ASP A 128 18.78 23.19 -0.68
CA ASP A 128 18.92 21.91 0.01
C ASP A 128 17.85 20.90 -0.45
N ALA A 129 16.59 21.36 -0.59
CA ALA A 129 15.49 20.49 -1.03
C ALA A 129 15.65 20.10 -2.52
N LEU A 130 16.09 21.03 -3.38
CA LEU A 130 16.39 20.74 -4.79
C LEU A 130 17.52 19.71 -4.93
N GLY A 131 18.61 19.88 -4.17
CA GLY A 131 19.71 18.91 -4.13
C GLY A 131 19.25 17.53 -3.66
N THR A 132 18.37 17.49 -2.67
CA THR A 132 17.81 16.24 -2.15
C THR A 132 17.03 15.43 -3.20
N VAL A 133 16.34 16.11 -4.11
CA VAL A 133 15.56 15.45 -5.18
C VAL A 133 16.29 15.43 -6.54
N GLY A 134 17.57 15.80 -6.60
CA GLY A 134 18.39 15.76 -7.82
C GLY A 134 17.95 16.78 -8.88
N LEU A 135 17.49 17.97 -8.46
CA LEU A 135 17.08 19.08 -9.32
C LEU A 135 17.95 20.34 -9.10
N ASP A 136 19.25 20.14 -8.83
CA ASP A 136 20.19 21.26 -8.69
C ASP A 136 20.15 22.19 -9.90
N GLY A 137 20.12 23.50 -9.65
CA GLY A 137 20.10 24.52 -10.70
C GLY A 137 18.76 24.70 -11.44
N TYR A 138 17.69 23.99 -11.05
CA TYR A 138 16.37 24.13 -11.68
C TYR A 138 15.51 25.25 -11.11
N GLY A 139 15.94 25.95 -10.07
CA GLY A 139 15.14 26.90 -9.31
C GLY A 139 14.45 27.96 -10.16
N GLU A 140 15.16 28.58 -11.11
CA GLU A 140 14.64 29.66 -11.96
C GLU A 140 13.78 29.16 -13.15
N ARG A 141 13.66 27.83 -13.35
CA ARG A 141 12.88 27.31 -14.47
C ARG A 141 11.37 27.48 -14.23
N PRO A 142 10.61 27.87 -15.26
CA PRO A 142 9.15 27.81 -15.20
C PRO A 142 8.66 26.38 -14.98
N ALA A 143 7.72 26.19 -14.05
CA ALA A 143 7.20 24.87 -13.72
C ALA A 143 6.50 24.15 -14.90
N THR A 144 6.02 24.92 -15.88
CA THR A 144 5.40 24.41 -17.13
C THR A 144 6.39 23.73 -18.08
N ARG A 145 7.71 23.92 -17.90
CA ARG A 145 8.75 23.32 -18.75
C ARG A 145 9.33 22.03 -18.18
N LEU A 146 8.70 21.47 -17.18
CA LEU A 146 9.16 20.25 -16.51
C LEU A 146 8.47 19.03 -17.09
N SER A 147 9.21 17.89 -17.21
CA SER A 147 8.62 16.58 -17.46
C SER A 147 7.80 16.11 -16.25
N GLY A 148 6.95 15.09 -16.43
CA GLY A 148 6.12 14.54 -15.35
C GLY A 148 6.94 14.11 -14.13
N GLY A 149 8.06 13.40 -14.33
CA GLY A 149 8.96 13.01 -13.24
C GLY A 149 9.62 14.20 -12.55
N GLN A 150 10.00 15.27 -13.31
CA GLN A 150 10.53 16.50 -12.72
C GLN A 150 9.46 17.25 -11.91
N GLN A 151 8.21 17.28 -12.36
CA GLN A 151 7.10 17.86 -11.60
C GLN A 151 6.87 17.11 -10.29
N GLN A 152 6.94 15.80 -10.33
CA GLN A 152 6.85 14.97 -9.13
C GLN A 152 7.98 15.29 -8.13
N ARG A 153 9.23 15.37 -8.59
CA ARG A 153 10.38 15.74 -7.76
C ARG A 153 10.21 17.13 -7.14
N VAL A 154 9.67 18.11 -7.88
CA VAL A 154 9.34 19.44 -7.34
C VAL A 154 8.25 19.35 -6.28
N ALA A 155 7.19 18.56 -6.50
CA ALA A 155 6.15 18.35 -5.49
C ALA A 155 6.71 17.69 -4.21
N LEU A 156 7.65 16.77 -4.36
CA LEU A 156 8.34 16.13 -3.27
C LEU A 156 9.24 17.11 -2.50
N ALA A 157 10.06 17.91 -3.22
CA ALA A 157 10.88 18.97 -2.63
C ALA A 157 10.04 19.97 -1.84
N ARG A 158 8.89 20.39 -2.40
CA ARG A 158 7.93 21.25 -1.71
C ARG A 158 7.38 20.64 -0.43
N ALA A 159 7.11 19.31 -0.44
CA ALA A 159 6.58 18.62 0.72
C ALA A 159 7.61 18.45 1.85
N ILE A 160 8.91 18.40 1.52
CA ILE A 160 9.98 18.18 2.50
C ILE A 160 10.72 19.44 2.92
N VAL A 161 10.57 20.58 2.20
CA VAL A 161 11.36 21.81 2.42
C VAL A 161 11.30 22.34 3.86
N HIS A 162 10.20 22.14 4.56
CA HIS A 162 10.04 22.56 5.96
C HIS A 162 10.40 21.46 6.97
N ARG A 163 11.02 20.35 6.50
CA ARG A 163 11.45 19.20 7.32
C ARG A 163 10.32 18.62 8.17
N PRO A 164 9.26 18.09 7.54
CA PRO A 164 8.11 17.57 8.25
C PRO A 164 8.44 16.31 9.06
N GLN A 165 7.68 16.07 10.15
CA GLN A 165 7.75 14.82 10.91
C GLN A 165 7.03 13.65 10.22
N LEU A 166 6.06 13.97 9.34
CA LEU A 166 5.25 12.99 8.61
C LEU A 166 5.10 13.44 7.15
N LEU A 167 5.33 12.54 6.23
CA LEU A 167 5.14 12.72 4.79
C LEU A 167 3.97 11.87 4.31
N LEU A 168 3.01 12.50 3.65
CA LEU A 168 1.83 11.86 3.10
C LEU A 168 1.88 11.88 1.58
N LEU A 169 1.74 10.73 0.94
CA LEU A 169 1.87 10.55 -0.50
C LEU A 169 0.57 9.89 -1.03
N ASP A 170 -0.25 10.66 -1.75
CA ASP A 170 -1.52 10.20 -2.32
C ASP A 170 -1.32 9.80 -3.78
N GLU A 171 -1.10 8.51 -4.07
CA GLU A 171 -0.86 7.92 -5.39
C GLU A 171 0.18 8.69 -6.24
N PRO A 172 1.38 8.99 -5.71
CA PRO A 172 2.31 9.93 -6.36
C PRO A 172 2.92 9.41 -7.67
N LEU A 173 2.82 8.09 -7.95
CA LEU A 173 3.39 7.48 -9.17
C LEU A 173 2.33 7.17 -10.24
N SER A 174 1.04 7.42 -9.97
CA SER A 174 -0.07 6.99 -10.84
C SER A 174 -0.06 7.64 -12.24
N ASN A 175 0.50 8.84 -12.37
CA ASN A 175 0.52 9.61 -13.61
C ASN A 175 1.79 9.41 -14.46
N LEU A 176 2.65 8.44 -14.09
CA LEU A 176 3.89 8.14 -14.79
C LEU A 176 3.72 6.91 -15.70
N ASP A 177 4.48 6.87 -16.79
CA ASP A 177 4.63 5.65 -17.58
C ASP A 177 5.36 4.54 -16.80
N ALA A 178 5.31 3.31 -17.29
CA ALA A 178 5.80 2.16 -16.56
C ALA A 178 7.31 2.20 -16.26
N ALA A 179 8.13 2.67 -17.21
CA ALA A 179 9.58 2.72 -17.05
C ALA A 179 9.97 3.80 -16.01
N LEU A 180 9.41 4.99 -16.15
CA LEU A 180 9.65 6.09 -15.22
C LEU A 180 9.10 5.79 -13.82
N ARG A 181 7.97 5.07 -13.72
CA ARG A 181 7.39 4.64 -12.43
C ARG A 181 8.35 3.73 -11.68
N GLU A 182 8.97 2.78 -12.36
CA GLU A 182 9.94 1.86 -11.75
C GLU A 182 11.18 2.62 -11.22
N GLU A 183 11.73 3.55 -12.01
CA GLU A 183 12.85 4.39 -11.58
C GLU A 183 12.46 5.24 -10.34
N MET A 184 11.33 5.93 -10.43
CA MET A 184 10.85 6.81 -9.36
C MET A 184 10.49 6.06 -8.08
N ARG A 185 10.05 4.81 -8.17
CA ARG A 185 9.80 3.94 -7.02
C ARG A 185 11.07 3.73 -6.19
N VAL A 186 12.17 3.36 -6.85
CA VAL A 186 13.47 3.14 -6.19
C VAL A 186 13.99 4.45 -5.58
N GLU A 187 13.89 5.54 -6.33
CA GLU A 187 14.34 6.86 -5.90
C GLU A 187 13.56 7.37 -4.69
N LEU A 188 12.23 7.25 -4.71
CA LEU A 188 11.36 7.68 -3.61
C LEU A 188 11.69 6.93 -2.30
N ARG A 189 11.93 5.61 -2.38
CA ARG A 189 12.33 4.82 -1.22
C ARG A 189 13.69 5.25 -0.70
N ARG A 190 14.68 5.44 -1.58
CA ARG A 190 16.01 5.94 -1.22
C ARG A 190 15.94 7.31 -0.54
N LEU A 191 15.17 8.23 -1.10
CA LEU A 191 14.97 9.57 -0.55
C LEU A 191 14.37 9.51 0.85
N GLN A 192 13.33 8.72 1.06
CA GLN A 192 12.68 8.55 2.36
C GLN A 192 13.66 8.01 3.40
N GLN A 193 14.48 7.02 3.04
CA GLN A 193 15.53 6.47 3.92
C GLN A 193 16.59 7.52 4.26
N GLN A 194 17.01 8.32 3.29
CA GLN A 194 18.01 9.37 3.49
C GLN A 194 17.50 10.46 4.43
N ILE A 195 16.23 10.85 4.33
CA ILE A 195 15.63 11.88 5.18
C ILE A 195 15.21 11.31 6.54
N GLY A 196 14.92 10.01 6.63
CA GLY A 196 14.44 9.34 7.84
C GLY A 196 13.01 9.73 8.25
N VAL A 197 12.21 10.31 7.34
CA VAL A 197 10.86 10.77 7.63
C VAL A 197 9.87 9.61 7.64
N THR A 198 8.95 9.61 8.62
CA THR A 198 7.82 8.67 8.61
C THR A 198 6.93 8.97 7.41
N THR A 199 6.61 7.97 6.60
CA THR A 199 5.87 8.16 5.35
C THR A 199 4.62 7.29 5.32
N ILE A 200 3.47 7.90 4.99
CA ILE A 200 2.27 7.16 4.61
C ILE A 200 2.10 7.28 3.10
N TYR A 201 2.07 6.15 2.46
CA TYR A 201 1.94 5.99 1.02
C TYR A 201 0.58 5.39 0.68
N VAL A 202 -0.16 5.99 -0.21
CA VAL A 202 -1.41 5.45 -0.74
C VAL A 202 -1.17 4.98 -2.15
N THR A 203 -1.54 3.75 -2.46
CA THR A 203 -1.53 3.21 -3.81
C THR A 203 -2.60 2.13 -3.99
N HIS A 204 -2.94 1.82 -5.22
CA HIS A 204 -3.67 0.63 -5.62
C HIS A 204 -2.74 -0.40 -6.31
N ASP A 205 -1.47 -0.06 -6.54
CA ASP A 205 -0.47 -0.94 -7.14
C ASP A 205 0.20 -1.81 -6.07
N GLN A 206 0.02 -3.12 -6.20
CA GLN A 206 0.56 -4.11 -5.28
C GLN A 206 2.09 -4.20 -5.34
N ASN A 207 2.67 -4.03 -6.54
CA ASN A 207 4.12 -4.09 -6.72
C ASN A 207 4.81 -2.92 -6.02
N GLU A 208 4.20 -1.72 -6.08
CA GLU A 208 4.68 -0.57 -5.33
C GLU A 208 4.66 -0.86 -3.82
N ALA A 209 3.54 -1.34 -3.31
CA ALA A 209 3.37 -1.63 -1.89
C ALA A 209 4.38 -2.70 -1.41
N LEU A 210 4.47 -3.83 -2.13
CA LEU A 210 5.36 -4.94 -1.75
C LEU A 210 6.85 -4.58 -1.81
N ALA A 211 7.24 -3.71 -2.76
CA ALA A 211 8.67 -3.39 -2.97
C ALA A 211 9.19 -2.26 -2.07
N MET A 212 8.33 -1.31 -1.66
CA MET A 212 8.79 -0.11 -0.95
C MET A 212 8.51 -0.12 0.55
N SER A 213 7.51 -0.87 1.00
CA SER A 213 6.97 -0.71 2.35
C SER A 213 7.76 -1.49 3.40
N ASP A 214 7.88 -0.91 4.58
CA ASP A 214 8.25 -1.64 5.79
C ASP A 214 7.01 -2.37 6.37
N ARG A 215 5.83 -1.73 6.24
CA ARG A 215 4.53 -2.31 6.64
C ARG A 215 3.44 -1.91 5.65
N ILE A 216 2.50 -2.81 5.41
CA ILE A 216 1.35 -2.60 4.56
C ILE A 216 0.08 -2.82 5.37
N ALA A 217 -0.89 -1.90 5.25
CA ALA A 217 -2.27 -2.15 5.67
C ALA A 217 -3.13 -2.38 4.44
N VAL A 218 -3.67 -3.58 4.33
CA VAL A 218 -4.66 -3.91 3.30
C VAL A 218 -6.03 -3.47 3.77
N MET A 219 -6.69 -2.64 2.97
CA MET A 219 -8.00 -2.07 3.28
C MET A 219 -9.09 -2.67 2.40
N GLU A 220 -10.22 -2.99 3.03
CA GLU A 220 -11.46 -3.42 2.37
C GLU A 220 -12.65 -2.76 3.06
N ASN A 221 -13.60 -2.22 2.29
CA ASN A 221 -14.87 -1.67 2.81
C ASN A 221 -14.70 -0.69 3.98
N GLY A 222 -13.68 0.18 3.91
CA GLY A 222 -13.42 1.20 4.92
C GLY A 222 -12.70 0.71 6.18
N ARG A 223 -12.21 -0.53 6.21
CA ARG A 223 -11.51 -1.14 7.34
C ARG A 223 -10.15 -1.68 6.95
N ILE A 224 -9.24 -1.78 7.90
CA ILE A 224 -8.00 -2.56 7.73
C ILE A 224 -8.34 -4.02 7.99
N VAL A 225 -8.09 -4.88 6.99
CA VAL A 225 -8.33 -6.34 7.08
C VAL A 225 -7.08 -7.13 7.43
N GLN A 226 -5.91 -6.59 7.10
CA GLN A 226 -4.62 -7.10 7.55
C GLN A 226 -3.58 -5.97 7.56
N MET A 227 -2.69 -5.98 8.54
CA MET A 227 -1.56 -5.04 8.60
C MET A 227 -0.32 -5.79 9.09
N ASP A 228 0.69 -5.88 8.19
CA ASP A 228 1.91 -6.64 8.47
C ASP A 228 3.06 -6.20 7.55
N GLU A 229 4.21 -6.87 7.67
CA GLU A 229 5.30 -6.77 6.72
C GLU A 229 4.90 -7.33 5.34
N PRO A 230 5.48 -6.84 4.23
CA PRO A 230 5.13 -7.28 2.87
C PRO A 230 5.15 -8.80 2.69
N ARG A 231 6.16 -9.48 3.24
CA ARG A 231 6.30 -10.94 3.13
C ARG A 231 5.20 -11.69 3.86
N GLU A 232 4.82 -11.23 5.07
CA GLU A 232 3.74 -11.86 5.83
C GLU A 232 2.39 -11.70 5.12
N ILE A 233 2.11 -10.52 4.55
CA ILE A 233 0.90 -10.27 3.75
C ILE A 233 0.84 -11.20 2.52
N TYR A 234 1.98 -11.41 1.86
CA TYR A 234 2.06 -12.23 0.65
C TYR A 234 1.94 -13.74 0.94
N PHE A 235 2.71 -14.23 1.93
CA PHE A 235 2.80 -15.66 2.22
C PHE A 235 1.80 -16.15 3.26
N ARG A 236 1.27 -15.24 4.11
CA ARG A 236 0.33 -15.57 5.19
C ARG A 236 -0.88 -14.63 5.17
N PRO A 237 -1.64 -14.63 4.07
CA PRO A 237 -2.82 -13.78 3.98
C PRO A 237 -3.86 -14.16 5.04
N ALA A 238 -4.41 -13.17 5.75
CA ALA A 238 -5.38 -13.37 6.82
C ALA A 238 -6.78 -13.78 6.33
N SER A 239 -7.06 -13.58 5.03
CA SER A 239 -8.36 -13.91 4.43
C SER A 239 -8.22 -14.26 2.95
N GLY A 240 -9.26 -14.89 2.39
CA GLY A 240 -9.35 -15.15 0.95
C GLY A 240 -9.32 -13.86 0.12
N PHE A 241 -9.86 -12.76 0.65
CA PHE A 241 -9.75 -11.44 0.01
C PHE A 241 -8.28 -11.01 -0.10
N VAL A 242 -7.52 -11.02 0.98
CA VAL A 242 -6.10 -10.63 0.96
C VAL A 242 -5.31 -11.55 0.02
N ALA A 243 -5.57 -12.86 0.07
CA ALA A 243 -4.91 -13.85 -0.78
C ALA A 243 -5.13 -13.59 -2.27
N SER A 244 -6.35 -13.21 -2.67
CA SER A 244 -6.71 -12.93 -4.07
C SER A 244 -6.34 -11.51 -4.50
N PHE A 245 -6.36 -10.56 -3.56
CA PHE A 245 -6.04 -9.16 -3.85
C PHE A 245 -4.53 -8.94 -3.97
N ILE A 246 -3.70 -9.61 -3.15
CA ILE A 246 -2.23 -9.48 -3.18
C ILE A 246 -1.63 -10.56 -4.09
N GLY A 247 -1.24 -10.17 -5.29
CA GLY A 247 -0.78 -11.10 -6.31
C GLY A 247 -1.89 -12.02 -6.83
N SER A 248 -1.51 -12.98 -7.64
CA SER A 248 -2.42 -14.05 -8.07
C SER A 248 -2.42 -15.17 -7.03
N SER A 249 -3.58 -15.80 -6.82
CA SER A 249 -3.67 -16.97 -5.93
C SER A 249 -4.71 -17.96 -6.44
N ASN A 250 -4.36 -19.23 -6.40
CA ASN A 250 -5.35 -20.29 -6.53
C ASN A 250 -6.05 -20.44 -5.18
N LEU A 251 -7.38 -20.28 -5.16
CA LEU A 251 -8.20 -20.46 -3.97
C LEU A 251 -9.04 -21.73 -4.12
N PHE A 252 -8.83 -22.70 -3.24
CA PHE A 252 -9.60 -23.93 -3.21
C PHE A 252 -10.48 -23.95 -1.97
N ALA A 253 -11.78 -24.00 -2.16
CA ALA A 253 -12.72 -24.27 -1.07
C ALA A 253 -12.61 -25.72 -0.62
N GLY A 254 -12.60 -25.97 0.67
CA GLY A 254 -12.51 -27.31 1.21
C GLY A 254 -13.03 -27.41 2.63
N VAL A 255 -12.95 -28.60 3.19
CA VAL A 255 -13.35 -28.93 4.56
C VAL A 255 -12.16 -29.53 5.28
N CYS A 256 -11.92 -29.16 6.54
CA CYS A 256 -10.97 -29.78 7.43
C CYS A 256 -11.65 -30.92 8.20
N PRO A 257 -11.52 -32.23 7.80
CA PRO A 257 -12.37 -33.30 8.33
C PRO A 257 -12.15 -33.57 9.81
N ARG A 258 -10.90 -33.45 10.30
CA ARG A 258 -10.51 -33.81 11.68
C ARG A 258 -10.24 -32.57 12.56
N GLY A 259 -10.38 -31.37 12.02
CA GLY A 259 -9.88 -30.15 12.65
C GLY A 259 -8.36 -30.07 12.56
N ALA A 260 -7.82 -28.89 12.98
CA ALA A 260 -6.39 -28.63 13.03
C ALA A 260 -6.08 -27.64 14.13
N ARG A 261 -4.90 -27.72 14.74
CA ARG A 261 -4.38 -26.72 15.68
C ARG A 261 -3.57 -25.68 14.92
N ALA A 262 -3.42 -24.50 15.51
CA ALA A 262 -2.53 -23.49 14.98
C ALA A 262 -1.07 -24.04 14.86
N GLY A 263 -0.45 -23.84 13.69
CA GLY A 263 0.87 -24.35 13.36
C GLY A 263 0.92 -25.83 12.90
N GLU A 264 -0.21 -26.53 12.86
CA GLU A 264 -0.29 -27.92 12.44
C GLU A 264 -0.46 -28.04 10.91
N VAL A 265 0.16 -29.07 10.33
CA VAL A 265 -0.14 -29.51 8.96
C VAL A 265 -1.25 -30.55 9.03
N ALA A 266 -2.40 -30.26 8.45
CA ALA A 266 -3.55 -31.13 8.45
C ALA A 266 -4.18 -31.26 7.06
N THR A 267 -5.01 -32.29 6.89
CA THR A 267 -5.67 -32.61 5.62
C THR A 267 -6.89 -31.73 5.40
N VAL A 268 -6.95 -31.10 4.22
CA VAL A 268 -8.16 -30.45 3.68
C VAL A 268 -8.71 -31.34 2.57
N ARG A 269 -9.99 -31.62 2.60
CA ARG A 269 -10.72 -32.36 1.56
C ARG A 269 -11.42 -31.35 0.64
N LEU A 270 -11.14 -31.44 -0.64
CA LEU A 270 -11.76 -30.62 -1.69
C LEU A 270 -13.13 -31.21 -2.12
N PRO A 271 -13.96 -30.47 -2.87
CA PRO A 271 -15.26 -30.92 -3.33
C PRO A 271 -15.22 -32.18 -4.22
N ASP A 272 -14.14 -32.36 -5.00
CA ASP A 272 -13.88 -33.54 -5.86
C ASP A 272 -13.33 -34.75 -5.09
N HIS A 273 -13.36 -34.69 -3.75
CA HIS A 273 -12.81 -35.68 -2.82
C HIS A 273 -11.28 -35.81 -2.81
N SER A 274 -10.54 -35.03 -3.62
CA SER A 274 -9.10 -34.95 -3.50
C SER A 274 -8.70 -34.29 -2.16
N THR A 275 -7.47 -34.53 -1.72
CA THR A 275 -6.99 -34.01 -0.44
C THR A 275 -5.69 -33.23 -0.59
N LEU A 276 -5.57 -32.17 0.20
CA LEU A 276 -4.37 -31.35 0.31
C LEU A 276 -3.88 -31.33 1.75
N GLN A 277 -2.56 -31.44 1.95
CA GLN A 277 -1.90 -31.21 3.23
C GLN A 277 -1.59 -29.72 3.34
N CYS A 278 -2.18 -29.05 4.33
CA CYS A 278 -2.11 -27.60 4.46
C CYS A 278 -1.63 -27.23 5.86
N LEU A 279 -0.79 -26.21 5.95
CA LEU A 279 -0.42 -25.58 7.21
C LEU A 279 -1.58 -24.68 7.67
N PHE A 280 -2.04 -24.88 8.88
CA PHE A 280 -3.11 -24.10 9.49
C PHE A 280 -2.51 -22.99 10.39
N PRO A 281 -2.68 -21.70 10.06
CA PRO A 281 -2.18 -20.61 10.91
C PRO A 281 -3.00 -20.42 12.18
N THR A 282 -4.25 -20.90 12.19
CA THR A 282 -5.21 -20.81 13.30
C THR A 282 -5.85 -22.16 13.59
N THR A 283 -6.43 -22.30 14.78
CA THR A 283 -7.14 -23.53 15.16
C THR A 283 -8.52 -23.60 14.50
N HIS A 284 -8.83 -24.74 13.90
CA HIS A 284 -10.12 -25.03 13.27
C HIS A 284 -10.75 -26.30 13.85
N SER A 285 -12.07 -26.29 14.02
CA SER A 285 -12.82 -27.47 14.46
C SER A 285 -12.96 -28.50 13.33
N ALA A 286 -13.25 -29.73 13.71
CA ALA A 286 -13.59 -30.79 12.76
C ALA A 286 -14.81 -30.38 11.92
N GLY A 287 -14.75 -30.59 10.61
CA GLY A 287 -15.79 -30.21 9.66
C GLY A 287 -15.82 -28.74 9.28
N ALA A 288 -14.88 -27.92 9.76
CA ALA A 288 -14.81 -26.52 9.41
C ALA A 288 -14.57 -26.31 7.90
N ALA A 289 -15.35 -25.40 7.30
CA ALA A 289 -15.10 -24.93 5.95
C ALA A 289 -13.85 -24.02 5.94
N VAL A 290 -12.96 -24.25 4.99
CA VAL A 290 -11.69 -23.53 4.86
C VAL A 290 -11.42 -23.18 3.41
N SER A 291 -10.63 -22.13 3.18
CA SER A 291 -10.06 -21.79 1.87
C SER A 291 -8.56 -22.02 1.88
N VAL A 292 -8.08 -22.85 0.96
CA VAL A 292 -6.66 -23.10 0.74
C VAL A 292 -6.15 -22.15 -0.33
N SER A 293 -5.12 -21.38 -0.01
CA SER A 293 -4.47 -20.46 -0.94
C SER A 293 -3.13 -21.05 -1.40
N VAL A 294 -2.92 -21.12 -2.71
CA VAL A 294 -1.65 -21.58 -3.30
C VAL A 294 -1.22 -20.60 -4.38
N ARG A 295 0.00 -20.08 -4.26
CA ARG A 295 0.56 -19.17 -5.25
C ARG A 295 0.85 -19.90 -6.57
N PRO A 296 0.55 -19.31 -7.75
CA PRO A 296 0.80 -19.94 -9.04
C PRO A 296 2.26 -20.31 -9.27
N GLU A 297 3.20 -19.51 -8.78
CA GLU A 297 4.65 -19.76 -8.88
C GLU A 297 5.16 -20.80 -7.87
N ALA A 298 4.36 -21.19 -6.90
CA ALA A 298 4.69 -22.28 -5.98
C ALA A 298 4.30 -23.68 -6.52
N ILE A 299 3.65 -23.71 -7.68
CA ILE A 299 3.19 -24.95 -8.33
C ILE A 299 4.18 -25.32 -9.41
N VAL A 300 4.60 -26.59 -9.41
CA VAL A 300 5.52 -27.15 -10.41
C VAL A 300 4.74 -28.08 -11.35
N LEU A 301 4.91 -27.86 -12.66
CA LEU A 301 4.38 -28.78 -13.68
C LEU A 301 5.39 -29.93 -13.87
N ILE A 302 4.88 -31.16 -13.79
CA ILE A 302 5.67 -32.38 -14.03
C ILE A 302 4.93 -33.27 -15.04
N ALA A 303 5.69 -34.07 -15.77
CA ALA A 303 5.10 -35.07 -16.67
C ALA A 303 4.28 -36.10 -15.87
N SER A 304 3.19 -36.61 -16.47
CA SER A 304 2.25 -37.51 -15.79
C SER A 304 2.86 -38.83 -15.27
N GLU A 305 3.97 -39.25 -15.82
CA GLU A 305 4.71 -40.46 -15.44
C GLU A 305 5.68 -40.25 -14.26
N THR A 306 5.86 -39.02 -13.80
CA THR A 306 6.79 -38.68 -12.72
C THR A 306 6.23 -39.13 -11.37
N THR A 307 7.00 -39.91 -10.62
CA THR A 307 6.66 -40.28 -9.24
C THR A 307 6.81 -39.07 -8.32
N VAL A 308 5.77 -38.69 -7.61
CA VAL A 308 5.81 -37.59 -6.64
C VAL A 308 6.26 -38.15 -5.29
N GLY A 309 7.26 -37.50 -4.68
CA GLY A 309 7.75 -37.87 -3.36
C GLY A 309 6.71 -37.70 -2.25
N GLU A 310 6.88 -38.46 -1.16
CA GLU A 310 6.01 -38.35 0.03
C GLU A 310 6.00 -36.93 0.60
N GLY A 311 4.86 -36.51 1.15
CA GLY A 311 4.69 -35.18 1.80
C GLY A 311 4.43 -34.00 0.87
N LYS A 312 4.32 -34.24 -0.44
CA LYS A 312 3.92 -33.20 -1.41
C LYS A 312 2.47 -33.35 -1.84
N ASN A 313 1.80 -32.22 -2.00
CA ASN A 313 0.50 -32.19 -2.66
C ASN A 313 0.68 -32.34 -4.17
N PHE A 314 -0.19 -33.09 -4.82
CA PHE A 314 -0.24 -33.16 -6.28
C PHE A 314 -1.69 -33.21 -6.78
N LEU A 315 -1.92 -32.62 -7.94
CA LEU A 315 -3.18 -32.69 -8.68
C LEU A 315 -2.88 -33.14 -10.11
N ARG A 316 -3.69 -34.03 -10.63
CA ARG A 316 -3.64 -34.41 -12.05
C ARG A 316 -4.50 -33.47 -12.86
N GLY A 317 -4.00 -33.02 -13.98
CA GLY A 317 -4.76 -32.10 -14.84
C GLY A 317 -4.25 -32.08 -16.27
N THR A 318 -4.98 -31.37 -17.11
CA THR A 318 -4.62 -31.14 -18.50
C THR A 318 -4.44 -29.64 -18.73
N VAL A 319 -3.38 -29.26 -19.42
CA VAL A 319 -3.16 -27.85 -19.81
C VAL A 319 -4.25 -27.43 -20.78
N ALA A 320 -5.09 -26.49 -20.36
CA ALA A 320 -6.19 -25.93 -21.15
C ALA A 320 -5.74 -24.70 -21.96
N ALA A 321 -4.82 -23.90 -21.42
CA ALA A 321 -4.28 -22.73 -22.07
C ALA A 321 -2.86 -22.44 -21.59
N ALA A 322 -2.04 -21.79 -22.43
CA ALA A 322 -0.75 -21.24 -22.11
C ALA A 322 -0.65 -19.81 -22.61
N SER A 323 -0.14 -18.90 -21.81
CA SER A 323 0.01 -17.48 -22.14
C SER A 323 1.43 -17.02 -21.78
N PHE A 324 2.18 -16.55 -22.78
CA PHE A 324 3.50 -15.96 -22.58
C PHE A 324 3.37 -14.54 -22.04
N GLN A 325 4.08 -14.26 -20.92
CA GLN A 325 4.05 -12.99 -20.21
C GLN A 325 5.45 -12.31 -20.13
N GLY A 326 6.29 -12.53 -21.14
CA GLY A 326 7.66 -12.02 -21.17
C GLY A 326 8.60 -12.89 -20.36
N GLY A 327 8.86 -12.58 -19.11
CA GLY A 327 9.76 -13.35 -18.23
C GLY A 327 9.16 -14.66 -17.69
N SER A 328 7.90 -14.96 -17.97
CA SER A 328 7.21 -16.16 -17.49
C SER A 328 6.16 -16.65 -18.48
N VAL A 329 5.74 -17.91 -18.30
CA VAL A 329 4.59 -18.49 -18.99
C VAL A 329 3.56 -18.88 -17.95
N ARG A 330 2.32 -18.38 -18.10
CA ARG A 330 1.18 -18.80 -17.33
C ARG A 330 0.48 -19.94 -18.02
N TYR A 331 0.23 -21.01 -17.29
CA TYR A 331 -0.59 -22.15 -17.70
C TYR A 331 -1.88 -22.18 -16.90
N ASP A 332 -2.99 -22.40 -17.58
CA ASP A 332 -4.26 -22.74 -16.97
C ASP A 332 -4.46 -24.25 -17.09
N VAL A 333 -4.38 -24.96 -15.95
CA VAL A 333 -4.45 -26.41 -15.87
C VAL A 333 -5.84 -26.79 -15.33
N ARG A 334 -6.60 -27.59 -16.10
CA ARG A 334 -7.88 -28.12 -15.66
C ARG A 334 -7.69 -29.44 -14.93
N SER A 335 -8.15 -29.49 -13.67
CA SER A 335 -8.18 -30.69 -12.82
C SER A 335 -9.63 -30.93 -12.38
N GLY A 336 -10.36 -31.81 -13.06
CA GLY A 336 -11.80 -31.95 -12.88
C GLY A 336 -12.53 -30.63 -13.20
N GLU A 337 -13.27 -30.12 -12.21
CA GLU A 337 -13.96 -28.81 -12.32
C GLU A 337 -13.07 -27.63 -11.92
N LEU A 338 -11.89 -27.89 -11.34
CA LEU A 338 -10.97 -26.87 -10.90
C LEU A 338 -10.12 -26.34 -12.05
N VAL A 339 -9.89 -25.05 -12.08
CA VAL A 339 -8.87 -24.40 -12.93
C VAL A 339 -7.75 -23.93 -12.04
N VAL A 340 -6.56 -24.48 -12.24
CA VAL A 340 -5.36 -24.17 -11.47
C VAL A 340 -4.43 -23.33 -12.34
N HIS A 341 -4.10 -22.14 -11.87
CA HIS A 341 -3.13 -21.25 -12.53
C HIS A 341 -1.72 -21.60 -12.05
N VAL A 342 -0.82 -21.79 -12.99
CA VAL A 342 0.60 -22.07 -12.73
C VAL A 342 1.45 -21.07 -13.50
N ILE A 343 2.46 -20.50 -12.85
CA ILE A 343 3.41 -19.57 -13.47
C ILE A 343 4.80 -20.21 -13.40
N VAL A 344 5.41 -20.34 -14.58
CA VAL A 344 6.75 -20.92 -14.74
C VAL A 344 7.66 -19.87 -15.39
N PRO A 345 8.92 -19.71 -14.97
CA PRO A 345 9.87 -18.87 -15.69
C PRO A 345 9.93 -19.24 -17.18
N ALA A 346 10.02 -18.24 -18.05
CA ALA A 346 10.28 -18.50 -19.46
C ALA A 346 11.75 -18.92 -19.61
N GLU A 347 12.00 -20.06 -20.25
CA GLU A 347 13.34 -20.53 -20.59
C GLU A 347 13.95 -19.74 -21.75
#